data_8c2f164fa875a115a57c486485caf88d
#
_entry.id   8c2f164fa875a115a57c486485caf88d
#
_cell.length_a   1.000
_cell.length_b   1.000
_cell.length_c   1.000
_cell.angle_alpha   90.00
_cell.angle_beta   90.00
_cell.angle_gamma   90.00
#
_symmetry.space_group_name_H-M   'P 1'
#
loop_
_entity.id
_entity.type
_entity.pdbx_description
1 polymer ?
#
loop_
_entity_poly.entity_id
_entity_poly.type
_entity_poly.pdbx_seq_one_letter_code
_entity_poly.pdbx_strand_id
1 'polypeptide(L)'
;MRLFGKRYLQSITVLVGDSNEIKETEAAIEKLLTERHRGVIDFQIRNTSSILETALATQDTLTILLASVAAISLLVGGIGVMNIMLVSVTERTREIGVRMATGARMQNILLQFNTEALVVCGIGGLVGVLLGISVALIVQSFGVAILLSPLPAILAFSCAFLTGLLFGYLPARKAAQMDPVVALSYE
;
A
#
# COMPACT_ATOMS: atom_id res chain seq x y z
N MET A 1 -51.58 -22.88 6.31
CA MET A 1 -50.95 -22.14 7.43
C MET A 1 -50.72 -20.73 6.96
N ARG A 2 -51.43 -19.70 7.50
CA ARG A 2 -51.26 -18.31 7.10
C ARG A 2 -50.19 -17.63 8.00
N LEU A 3 -48.95 -17.62 7.52
CA LEU A 3 -47.91 -16.78 8.15
C LEU A 3 -48.08 -15.35 7.59
N PHE A 4 -48.35 -14.40 8.45
CA PHE A 4 -48.53 -12.95 8.15
C PHE A 4 -49.73 -12.56 7.28
N GLY A 5 -50.79 -13.34 7.19
CA GLY A 5 -52.04 -12.91 6.53
C GLY A 5 -51.98 -12.73 5.00
N LYS A 6 -50.87 -13.02 4.33
CA LYS A 6 -50.71 -12.91 2.87
C LYS A 6 -50.86 -14.25 2.19
N ARG A 7 -51.48 -14.24 1.00
CA ARG A 7 -51.70 -15.42 0.18
C ARG A 7 -50.58 -15.74 -0.82
N TYR A 8 -49.51 -14.91 -0.84
CA TYR A 8 -48.38 -15.00 -1.78
C TYR A 8 -47.06 -14.92 -1.03
N LEU A 9 -46.05 -15.54 -1.59
CA LEU A 9 -44.68 -15.45 -1.11
C LEU A 9 -44.08 -14.15 -1.58
N GLN A 10 -43.36 -13.46 -0.69
CA GLN A 10 -42.66 -12.23 -1.03
C GLN A 10 -41.26 -12.48 -1.57
N SER A 11 -40.60 -13.53 -1.10
CA SER A 11 -39.27 -13.94 -1.54
C SER A 11 -39.08 -15.45 -1.38
N ILE A 12 -38.30 -16.02 -2.27
CA ILE A 12 -37.83 -17.40 -2.22
C ILE A 12 -36.32 -17.34 -2.27
N THR A 13 -35.67 -17.91 -1.27
CA THR A 13 -34.21 -18.03 -1.23
C THR A 13 -33.84 -19.44 -1.66
N VAL A 14 -33.00 -19.51 -2.70
CA VAL A 14 -32.47 -20.79 -3.22
C VAL A 14 -31.00 -20.85 -2.86
N LEU A 15 -30.56 -21.93 -2.24
CA LEU A 15 -29.16 -22.20 -1.96
C LEU A 15 -28.61 -23.08 -3.07
N VAL A 16 -27.58 -22.61 -3.77
CA VAL A 16 -26.87 -23.36 -4.79
C VAL A 16 -25.61 -23.96 -4.14
N GLY A 17 -25.38 -25.25 -4.39
CA GLY A 17 -24.28 -26.00 -3.77
C GLY A 17 -22.91 -25.67 -4.33
N ASP A 18 -22.82 -25.31 -5.62
CA ASP A 18 -21.59 -24.93 -6.29
C ASP A 18 -21.73 -23.54 -6.90
N SER A 19 -20.75 -22.69 -6.62
CA SER A 19 -20.69 -21.31 -7.16
C SER A 19 -20.57 -21.26 -8.69
N ASN A 20 -20.03 -22.30 -9.31
CA ASN A 20 -19.91 -22.39 -10.77
C ASN A 20 -21.26 -22.62 -11.47
N GLU A 21 -22.23 -23.22 -10.76
CA GLU A 21 -23.56 -23.54 -11.27
C GLU A 21 -24.60 -22.43 -11.07
N ILE A 22 -24.20 -21.32 -10.42
CA ILE A 22 -25.13 -20.22 -10.09
C ILE A 22 -25.80 -19.67 -11.35
N LYS A 23 -25.02 -19.38 -12.41
CA LYS A 23 -25.55 -18.82 -13.65
C LYS A 23 -26.54 -19.78 -14.36
N GLU A 24 -26.25 -21.08 -14.36
CA GLU A 24 -27.10 -22.08 -14.95
C GLU A 24 -28.37 -22.24 -14.13
N THR A 25 -28.27 -22.29 -12.82
CA THR A 25 -29.39 -22.33 -11.88
C THR A 25 -30.28 -21.08 -12.00
N GLU A 26 -29.70 -19.90 -12.15
CA GLU A 26 -30.41 -18.63 -12.35
C GLU A 26 -31.26 -18.69 -13.65
N ALA A 27 -30.65 -19.10 -14.75
CA ALA A 27 -31.36 -19.28 -16.01
C ALA A 27 -32.50 -20.35 -15.94
N ALA A 28 -32.27 -21.44 -15.22
CA ALA A 28 -33.29 -22.49 -15.01
C ALA A 28 -34.47 -21.97 -14.15
N ILE A 29 -34.17 -21.17 -13.10
CA ILE A 29 -35.18 -20.54 -12.24
C ILE A 29 -35.98 -19.50 -13.05
N GLU A 30 -35.33 -18.66 -13.84
CA GLU A 30 -35.98 -17.68 -14.70
C GLU A 30 -36.94 -18.32 -15.66
N LYS A 31 -36.51 -19.40 -16.34
CA LYS A 31 -37.35 -20.16 -17.26
C LYS A 31 -38.56 -20.78 -16.57
N LEU A 32 -38.33 -21.40 -15.41
CA LEU A 32 -39.39 -22.05 -14.63
C LEU A 32 -40.44 -21.04 -14.13
N LEU A 33 -39.99 -19.90 -13.62
CA LEU A 33 -40.89 -18.87 -13.11
C LEU A 33 -41.67 -18.22 -14.24
N THR A 34 -41.01 -17.88 -15.36
CA THR A 34 -41.67 -17.33 -16.55
C THR A 34 -42.76 -18.25 -17.08
N GLU A 35 -42.49 -19.56 -17.14
CA GLU A 35 -43.46 -20.54 -17.55
C GLU A 35 -44.66 -20.63 -16.58
N ARG A 36 -44.39 -20.62 -15.27
CA ARG A 36 -45.41 -20.64 -14.20
C ARG A 36 -46.27 -19.38 -14.17
N HIS A 37 -45.69 -18.22 -14.49
CA HIS A 37 -46.34 -16.92 -14.53
C HIS A 37 -46.96 -16.61 -15.92
N ARG A 38 -47.13 -17.63 -16.77
CA ARG A 38 -47.76 -17.49 -18.11
C ARG A 38 -47.07 -16.49 -19.02
N GLY A 39 -45.75 -16.38 -18.94
CA GLY A 39 -44.94 -15.44 -19.72
C GLY A 39 -44.86 -14.03 -19.18
N VAL A 40 -45.43 -13.76 -18.02
CA VAL A 40 -45.33 -12.45 -17.36
C VAL A 40 -44.11 -12.42 -16.42
N ILE A 41 -43.20 -11.47 -16.61
CA ILE A 41 -42.01 -11.29 -15.76
C ILE A 41 -42.39 -10.30 -14.65
N ASP A 42 -42.97 -10.79 -13.57
CA ASP A 42 -43.34 -10.02 -12.36
C ASP A 42 -42.49 -10.38 -11.15
N PHE A 43 -41.34 -10.98 -11.39
CA PHE A 43 -40.33 -11.37 -10.38
C PHE A 43 -38.98 -10.80 -10.70
N GLN A 44 -38.11 -10.70 -9.69
CA GLN A 44 -36.72 -10.29 -9.82
C GLN A 44 -35.82 -11.33 -9.17
N ILE A 45 -34.89 -11.88 -9.95
CA ILE A 45 -33.85 -12.76 -9.44
C ILE A 45 -32.69 -11.89 -8.98
N ARG A 46 -32.23 -12.07 -7.75
CA ARG A 46 -31.06 -11.38 -7.19
C ARG A 46 -30.00 -12.41 -6.82
N ASN A 47 -28.88 -12.29 -7.45
CA ASN A 47 -27.72 -13.10 -7.13
C ASN A 47 -26.86 -12.38 -6.07
N THR A 48 -26.82 -12.95 -4.87
CA THR A 48 -26.02 -12.39 -3.76
C THR A 48 -24.51 -12.50 -4.03
N SER A 49 -24.09 -13.53 -4.78
CA SER A 49 -22.66 -13.69 -5.14
C SER A 49 -22.17 -12.57 -6.06
N SER A 50 -23.00 -12.12 -7.01
CA SER A 50 -22.63 -11.01 -7.90
C SER A 50 -22.48 -9.67 -7.15
N ILE A 51 -23.27 -9.47 -6.10
CA ILE A 51 -23.14 -8.30 -5.22
C ILE A 51 -21.83 -8.38 -4.46
N LEU A 52 -21.49 -9.56 -3.93
CA LEU A 52 -20.22 -9.78 -3.22
C LEU A 52 -19.02 -9.61 -4.17
N GLU A 53 -19.06 -10.18 -5.38
CA GLU A 53 -18.03 -10.03 -6.39
C GLU A 53 -17.80 -8.53 -6.74
N THR A 54 -18.89 -7.77 -6.92
CA THR A 54 -18.80 -6.33 -7.20
C THR A 54 -18.20 -5.57 -6.02
N ALA A 55 -18.56 -5.92 -4.79
CA ALA A 55 -18.02 -5.31 -3.60
C ALA A 55 -16.51 -5.60 -3.46
N LEU A 56 -16.08 -6.85 -3.69
CA LEU A 56 -14.67 -7.22 -3.68
C LEU A 56 -13.88 -6.52 -4.79
N ALA A 57 -14.39 -6.48 -6.02
CA ALA A 57 -13.75 -5.76 -7.13
C ALA A 57 -13.61 -4.26 -6.85
N THR A 58 -14.61 -3.65 -6.20
CA THR A 58 -14.54 -2.26 -5.76
C THR A 58 -13.47 -2.06 -4.69
N GLN A 59 -13.40 -2.96 -3.71
CA GLN A 59 -12.38 -2.95 -2.66
C GLN A 59 -10.97 -3.07 -3.25
N ASP A 60 -10.75 -3.99 -4.21
CA ASP A 60 -9.46 -4.16 -4.89
C ASP A 60 -9.07 -2.90 -5.65
N THR A 61 -10.01 -2.29 -6.36
CA THR A 61 -9.77 -1.02 -7.08
C THR A 61 -9.36 0.10 -6.13
N LEU A 62 -10.06 0.26 -5.00
CA LEU A 62 -9.71 1.25 -3.97
C LEU A 62 -8.34 0.97 -3.36
N THR A 63 -8.02 -0.30 -3.11
CA THR A 63 -6.72 -0.72 -2.56
C THR A 63 -5.57 -0.36 -3.52
N ILE A 64 -5.74 -0.64 -4.82
CA ILE A 64 -4.75 -0.30 -5.84
C ILE A 64 -4.58 1.23 -5.94
N LEU A 65 -5.67 1.99 -5.89
CA LEU A 65 -5.63 3.44 -5.93
C LEU A 65 -4.88 4.02 -4.72
N LEU A 66 -5.19 3.56 -3.52
CA LEU A 66 -4.51 3.99 -2.29
C LEU A 66 -3.03 3.59 -2.30
N ALA A 67 -2.71 2.38 -2.75
CA ALA A 67 -1.33 1.91 -2.90
C ALA A 67 -0.56 2.77 -3.91
N SER A 68 -1.18 3.18 -5.01
CA SER A 68 -0.57 4.06 -6.01
C SER A 68 -0.26 5.44 -5.44
N VAL A 69 -1.19 6.04 -4.69
CA VAL A 69 -0.96 7.32 -4.00
C VAL A 69 0.16 7.20 -2.98
N ALA A 70 0.17 6.11 -2.20
CA ALA A 70 1.24 5.84 -1.23
C ALA A 70 2.61 5.69 -1.91
N ALA A 71 2.69 4.98 -3.04
CA ALA A 71 3.91 4.81 -3.81
C ALA A 71 4.45 6.14 -4.34
N ILE A 72 3.57 7.00 -4.89
CA ILE A 72 3.96 8.35 -5.34
C ILE A 72 4.46 9.18 -4.17
N SER A 73 3.78 9.15 -3.02
CA SER A 73 4.19 9.86 -1.80
C SER A 73 5.56 9.40 -1.31
N LEU A 74 5.82 8.08 -1.38
CA LEU A 74 7.10 7.50 -1.01
C LEU A 74 8.23 7.93 -1.96
N LEU A 75 7.96 8.01 -3.27
CA LEU A 75 8.91 8.52 -4.26
C LEU A 75 9.26 9.99 -3.99
N VAL A 76 8.26 10.83 -3.73
CA VAL A 76 8.47 12.26 -3.41
C VAL A 76 9.28 12.41 -2.11
N GLY A 77 8.94 11.62 -1.08
CA GLY A 77 9.70 11.57 0.17
C GLY A 77 11.15 11.10 -0.05
N GLY A 78 11.37 10.09 -0.88
CA GLY A 78 12.69 9.58 -1.25
C GLY A 78 13.55 10.64 -1.98
N ILE A 79 12.95 11.39 -2.90
CA ILE A 79 13.61 12.53 -3.56
C ILE A 79 13.99 13.60 -2.52
N GLY A 80 13.10 13.84 -1.54
CA GLY A 80 13.41 14.73 -0.41
C GLY A 80 14.64 14.30 0.38
N VAL A 81 14.72 13.01 0.73
CA VAL A 81 15.89 12.43 1.40
C VAL A 81 17.14 12.59 0.54
N MET A 82 17.05 12.26 -0.75
CA MET A 82 18.16 12.41 -1.68
C MET A 82 18.68 13.86 -1.72
N ASN A 83 17.78 14.84 -1.78
CA ASN A 83 18.17 16.26 -1.82
C ASN A 83 18.85 16.71 -0.52
N ILE A 84 18.33 16.29 0.64
CA ILE A 84 18.95 16.60 1.95
C ILE A 84 20.36 15.98 2.02
N MET A 85 20.50 14.74 1.56
CA MET A 85 21.79 14.05 1.55
C MET A 85 22.79 14.71 0.58
N LEU A 86 22.32 15.18 -0.60
CA LEU A 86 23.18 15.92 -1.52
C LEU A 86 23.70 17.23 -0.89
N VAL A 87 22.84 17.98 -0.21
CA VAL A 87 23.24 19.18 0.53
C VAL A 87 24.24 18.82 1.64
N SER A 88 23.96 17.81 2.44
CA SER A 88 24.87 17.34 3.50
C SER A 88 26.24 16.94 2.96
N VAL A 89 26.30 16.26 1.80
CA VAL A 89 27.56 15.91 1.13
C VAL A 89 28.30 17.16 0.68
N THR A 90 27.62 18.16 0.09
CA THR A 90 28.27 19.39 -0.37
C THR A 90 28.81 20.24 0.80
N GLU A 91 28.07 20.34 1.89
CA GLU A 91 28.52 21.05 3.11
C GLU A 91 29.74 20.37 3.76
N ARG A 92 29.84 19.04 3.67
CA ARG A 92 30.93 18.24 4.24
C ARG A 92 32.03 17.87 3.23
N THR A 93 32.05 18.48 2.03
CA THR A 93 32.99 18.17 0.96
C THR A 93 34.43 18.21 1.42
N ARG A 94 34.84 19.26 2.10
CA ARG A 94 36.20 19.43 2.62
C ARG A 94 36.56 18.37 3.67
N GLU A 95 35.66 18.05 4.56
CA GLU A 95 35.85 16.98 5.57
C GLU A 95 36.04 15.60 4.90
N ILE A 96 35.24 15.30 3.86
CA ILE A 96 35.39 14.09 3.06
C ILE A 96 36.75 14.06 2.37
N GLY A 97 37.19 15.18 1.80
CA GLY A 97 38.48 15.33 1.16
C GLY A 97 39.63 15.06 2.12
N VAL A 98 39.60 15.63 3.35
CA VAL A 98 40.60 15.35 4.39
C VAL A 98 40.65 13.86 4.75
N ARG A 99 39.49 13.22 4.96
CA ARG A 99 39.40 11.77 5.26
C ARG A 99 40.03 10.93 4.15
N MET A 100 39.73 11.23 2.88
CA MET A 100 40.30 10.53 1.74
C MET A 100 41.80 10.77 1.60
N ALA A 101 42.29 11.98 1.82
CA ALA A 101 43.70 12.29 1.79
C ALA A 101 44.49 11.61 2.93
N THR A 102 43.85 11.31 4.06
CA THR A 102 44.42 10.52 5.18
C THR A 102 44.27 9.01 5.02
N GLY A 103 43.75 8.53 3.88
CA GLY A 103 43.72 7.11 3.51
C GLY A 103 42.38 6.41 3.75
N ALA A 104 41.28 7.12 3.95
CA ALA A 104 39.96 6.51 4.01
C ALA A 104 39.59 5.89 2.66
N ARG A 105 39.10 4.64 2.69
CA ARG A 105 38.65 3.95 1.48
C ARG A 105 37.28 4.50 1.05
N MET A 106 37.05 4.57 -0.27
CA MET A 106 35.75 4.94 -0.86
C MET A 106 34.56 4.20 -0.22
N GLN A 107 34.74 2.91 0.08
CA GLN A 107 33.71 2.10 0.71
C GLN A 107 33.30 2.59 2.10
N ASN A 108 34.24 3.13 2.87
CA ASN A 108 33.96 3.66 4.21
C ASN A 108 33.10 4.92 4.13
N ILE A 109 33.39 5.79 3.18
CA ILE A 109 32.59 7.01 2.92
C ILE A 109 31.18 6.62 2.44
N LEU A 110 31.11 5.69 1.47
CA LEU A 110 29.83 5.19 0.94
C LEU A 110 28.97 4.58 2.05
N LEU A 111 29.55 3.71 2.89
CA LEU A 111 28.85 3.08 4.01
C LEU A 111 28.36 4.12 5.03
N GLN A 112 29.19 5.10 5.35
CA GLN A 112 28.84 6.16 6.30
C GLN A 112 27.59 6.91 5.86
N PHE A 113 27.56 7.46 4.65
CA PHE A 113 26.42 8.23 4.15
C PHE A 113 25.19 7.36 3.90
N ASN A 114 25.40 6.10 3.47
CA ASN A 114 24.28 5.19 3.28
C ASN A 114 23.65 4.77 4.62
N THR A 115 24.45 4.53 5.67
CA THR A 115 23.91 4.26 7.01
C THR A 115 23.19 5.50 7.59
N GLU A 116 23.67 6.72 7.33
CA GLU A 116 23.00 7.96 7.74
C GLU A 116 21.60 8.06 7.10
N ALA A 117 21.49 7.80 5.79
CA ALA A 117 20.21 7.76 5.08
C ALA A 117 19.28 6.65 5.61
N LEU A 118 19.80 5.46 5.88
CA LEU A 118 19.05 4.34 6.42
C LEU A 118 18.50 4.62 7.83
N VAL A 119 19.29 5.29 8.69
CA VAL A 119 18.86 5.68 10.04
C VAL A 119 17.71 6.69 9.95
N VAL A 120 17.84 7.71 9.11
CA VAL A 120 16.78 8.72 8.92
C VAL A 120 15.50 8.07 8.40
N CYS A 121 15.59 7.25 7.36
CA CYS A 121 14.43 6.54 6.81
C CYS A 121 13.87 5.48 7.76
N GLY A 122 14.72 4.82 8.54
CA GLY A 122 14.30 3.85 9.56
C GLY A 122 13.50 4.51 10.69
N ILE A 123 13.98 5.64 11.21
CA ILE A 123 13.24 6.42 12.23
C ILE A 123 11.95 6.97 11.63
N GLY A 124 12.00 7.56 10.45
CA GLY A 124 10.81 8.07 9.75
C GLY A 124 9.78 6.97 9.47
N GLY A 125 10.24 5.80 9.03
CA GLY A 125 9.39 4.63 8.80
C GLY A 125 8.74 4.12 10.08
N LEU A 126 9.48 4.07 11.20
CA LEU A 126 8.95 3.69 12.50
C LEU A 126 7.87 4.66 12.98
N VAL A 127 8.14 5.95 12.89
CA VAL A 127 7.18 7.01 13.24
C VAL A 127 5.94 6.92 12.35
N GLY A 128 6.12 6.69 11.05
CA GLY A 128 5.00 6.52 10.11
C GLY A 128 4.12 5.32 10.45
N VAL A 129 4.71 4.17 10.80
CA VAL A 129 3.99 2.97 11.23
C VAL A 129 3.23 3.24 12.53
N LEU A 130 3.86 3.87 13.52
CA LEU A 130 3.20 4.21 14.79
C LEU A 130 2.02 5.16 14.59
N LEU A 131 2.18 6.17 13.74
CA LEU A 131 1.09 7.10 13.39
C LEU A 131 -0.04 6.36 12.67
N GLY A 132 0.27 5.48 11.71
CA GLY A 132 -0.73 4.68 11.00
C GLY A 132 -1.54 3.79 11.94
N ILE A 133 -0.88 3.10 12.86
CA ILE A 133 -1.54 2.27 13.89
C ILE A 133 -2.40 3.15 14.81
N SER A 134 -1.88 4.31 15.24
CA SER A 134 -2.63 5.22 16.11
C SER A 134 -3.91 5.72 15.44
N VAL A 135 -3.84 6.11 14.17
CA VAL A 135 -5.02 6.51 13.40
C VAL A 135 -6.02 5.35 13.27
N ALA A 136 -5.54 4.13 12.99
CA ALA A 136 -6.40 2.96 12.89
C ALA A 136 -7.16 2.69 14.22
N LEU A 137 -6.47 2.79 15.37
CA LEU A 137 -7.08 2.64 16.69
C LEU A 137 -8.11 3.74 17.00
N ILE A 138 -7.83 4.98 16.60
CA ILE A 138 -8.77 6.10 16.74
C ILE A 138 -10.02 5.83 15.92
N VAL A 139 -9.88 5.43 14.65
CA VAL A 139 -11.02 5.14 13.77
C VAL A 139 -11.83 3.94 14.30
N GLN A 140 -11.16 2.94 14.86
CA GLN A 140 -11.82 1.80 15.52
C GLN A 140 -12.68 2.27 16.72
N SER A 141 -12.24 3.28 17.48
CA SER A 141 -13.01 3.82 18.62
C SER A 141 -14.32 4.51 18.19
N PHE A 142 -14.43 4.95 16.93
CA PHE A 142 -15.67 5.46 16.34
C PHE A 142 -16.63 4.37 15.83
N GLY A 143 -16.34 3.08 16.12
CA GLY A 143 -17.22 1.95 15.79
C GLY A 143 -16.98 1.34 14.40
N VAL A 144 -15.91 1.72 13.70
CA VAL A 144 -15.52 1.08 12.45
C VAL A 144 -14.75 -0.20 12.75
N ALA A 145 -15.21 -1.33 12.23
CA ALA A 145 -14.52 -2.62 12.39
C ALA A 145 -13.22 -2.64 11.58
N ILE A 146 -12.08 -2.54 12.26
CA ILE A 146 -10.75 -2.60 11.64
C ILE A 146 -10.04 -3.86 12.11
N LEU A 147 -9.57 -4.69 11.16
CA LEU A 147 -8.71 -5.83 11.43
C LEU A 147 -7.26 -5.37 11.39
N LEU A 148 -6.65 -5.24 12.56
CA LEU A 148 -5.23 -4.91 12.68
C LEU A 148 -4.40 -6.16 12.33
N SER A 149 -3.78 -6.15 11.17
CA SER A 149 -2.81 -7.16 10.74
C SER A 149 -1.38 -6.59 10.84
N PRO A 150 -0.38 -7.37 11.28
CA PRO A 150 1.01 -6.92 11.32
C PRO A 150 1.64 -6.80 9.91
N LEU A 151 1.11 -7.50 8.92
CA LEU A 151 1.68 -7.55 7.57
C LEU A 151 1.78 -6.18 6.88
N PRO A 152 0.74 -5.31 6.86
CA PRO A 152 0.85 -3.98 6.27
C PRO A 152 1.89 -3.11 6.99
N ALA A 153 2.04 -3.23 8.31
CA ALA A 153 3.03 -2.48 9.08
C ALA A 153 4.48 -2.89 8.69
N ILE A 154 4.72 -4.19 8.56
CA ILE A 154 6.02 -4.73 8.13
C ILE A 154 6.32 -4.30 6.69
N LEU A 155 5.35 -4.36 5.78
CA LEU A 155 5.50 -3.91 4.41
C LEU A 155 5.80 -2.41 4.33
N ALA A 156 5.06 -1.58 5.07
CA ALA A 156 5.29 -0.13 5.10
C ALA A 156 6.68 0.22 5.60
N PHE A 157 7.13 -0.40 6.70
CA PHE A 157 8.48 -0.20 7.23
C PHE A 157 9.56 -0.65 6.23
N SER A 158 9.38 -1.82 5.62
CA SER A 158 10.32 -2.35 4.62
C SER A 158 10.41 -1.44 3.39
N CYS A 159 9.30 -0.92 2.90
CA CYS A 159 9.28 0.06 1.80
C CYS A 159 10.01 1.35 2.17
N ALA A 160 9.80 1.89 3.37
CA ALA A 160 10.51 3.09 3.85
C ALA A 160 12.02 2.85 3.94
N PHE A 161 12.44 1.70 4.45
CA PHE A 161 13.85 1.31 4.55
C PHE A 161 14.50 1.13 3.18
N LEU A 162 13.82 0.47 2.24
CA LEU A 162 14.29 0.32 0.85
C LEU A 162 14.40 1.67 0.14
N THR A 163 13.47 2.59 0.40
CA THR A 163 13.54 3.96 -0.12
C THR A 163 14.79 4.67 0.37
N GLY A 164 15.11 4.56 1.67
CA GLY A 164 16.36 5.09 2.23
C GLY A 164 17.60 4.53 1.55
N LEU A 165 17.61 3.22 1.30
CA LEU A 165 18.71 2.56 0.61
C LEU A 165 18.88 3.07 -0.84
N LEU A 166 17.79 3.14 -1.59
CA LEU A 166 17.80 3.53 -3.00
C LEU A 166 18.18 5.01 -3.18
N PHE A 167 17.50 5.90 -2.49
CA PHE A 167 17.71 7.34 -2.63
C PHE A 167 18.92 7.86 -1.87
N GLY A 168 19.39 7.17 -0.83
CA GLY A 168 20.63 7.46 -0.11
C GLY A 168 21.88 7.01 -0.87
N TYR A 169 21.78 5.97 -1.70
CA TYR A 169 22.93 5.41 -2.42
C TYR A 169 23.54 6.40 -3.42
N LEU A 170 22.74 7.14 -4.19
CA LEU A 170 23.23 8.08 -5.20
C LEU A 170 24.11 9.21 -4.59
N PRO A 171 23.65 9.93 -3.55
CA PRO A 171 24.48 10.92 -2.87
C PRO A 171 25.73 10.32 -2.21
N ALA A 172 25.56 9.16 -1.56
CA ALA A 172 26.66 8.46 -0.91
C ALA A 172 27.77 8.06 -1.90
N ARG A 173 27.36 7.55 -3.09
CA ARG A 173 28.29 7.24 -4.17
C ARG A 173 28.98 8.48 -4.71
N LYS A 174 28.29 9.59 -4.87
CA LYS A 174 28.87 10.86 -5.30
C LYS A 174 29.91 11.36 -4.32
N ALA A 175 29.63 11.28 -3.02
CA ALA A 175 30.60 11.61 -1.97
C ALA A 175 31.84 10.71 -2.01
N ALA A 176 31.65 9.40 -2.17
CA ALA A 176 32.73 8.42 -2.20
C ALA A 176 33.65 8.54 -3.43
N GLN A 177 33.17 9.03 -4.55
CA GLN A 177 33.92 9.18 -5.81
C GLN A 177 34.55 10.59 -5.98
N MET A 178 34.52 11.43 -4.97
CA MET A 178 35.08 12.77 -5.03
C MET A 178 36.61 12.73 -5.08
N ASP A 179 37.20 13.57 -5.92
CA ASP A 179 38.67 13.72 -5.93
C ASP A 179 39.12 14.50 -4.68
N PRO A 180 40.00 13.93 -3.85
CA PRO A 180 40.49 14.58 -2.65
C PRO A 180 41.09 15.97 -2.90
N VAL A 181 41.80 16.18 -4.03
CA VAL A 181 42.43 17.43 -4.39
C VAL A 181 41.37 18.52 -4.65
N VAL A 182 40.35 18.15 -5.43
CA VAL A 182 39.23 19.06 -5.73
C VAL A 182 38.38 19.32 -4.48
N ALA A 183 38.17 18.31 -3.63
CA ALA A 183 37.42 18.47 -2.39
C ALA A 183 38.10 19.39 -1.37
N LEU A 184 39.43 19.43 -1.34
CA LEU A 184 40.22 20.30 -0.45
C LEU A 184 40.29 21.73 -0.96
N SER A 185 40.15 21.97 -2.27
CA SER A 185 40.13 23.31 -2.88
C SER A 185 38.75 23.99 -2.88
N TYR A 186 37.74 23.30 -2.37
CA TYR A 186 36.38 23.83 -2.29
C TYR A 186 36.28 24.83 -1.14
N GLU A 187 36.02 26.11 -1.47
CA GLU A 187 35.73 27.19 -0.51
C GLU A 187 34.23 27.23 -0.17
#